data_3fe6014e20a36b419e40c30fba5361cb
#
_entry.id   3fe6014e20a36b419e40c30fba5361cb
#
_cell.length_a   1.000
_cell.length_b   1.000
_cell.length_c   1.000
_cell.angle_alpha   90.00
_cell.angle_beta   90.00
_cell.angle_gamma   90.00
#
_symmetry.space_group_name_H-M   'P 1'
#
loop_
_entity.id
_entity.type
_entity.pdbx_description
1 polymer ?
#
loop_
_entity_poly.entity_id
_entity_poly.type
_entity_poly.pdbx_seq_one_letter_code
_entity_poly.pdbx_strand_id
1 'polypeptide(L)'
;MTLSLGFSVSCCELQGADPSPTHPNILFIAIDDLRPELKCFGVDYIHSPNIDRLAASGRAFHNHYVNAPTCGASRYSLLTGDYYPEAKNHALFDRAKQLNEGGIVNPSLPAWFRQHGYTTLSIGKVSHHPGGLGGKNWDDPS
;
A
#
# COMPACT_ATOMS: atom_id res chain seq x y z
N MET A 1 -73.56 -10.55 1.20
CA MET A 1 -72.76 -9.37 1.51
C MET A 1 -71.43 -9.84 2.05
N THR A 2 -70.46 -10.06 1.15
CA THR A 2 -69.14 -10.63 1.47
C THR A 2 -68.13 -9.51 1.43
N LEU A 3 -67.55 -9.16 2.57
CA LEU A 3 -66.45 -8.20 2.71
C LEU A 3 -65.15 -8.92 2.40
N SER A 4 -64.46 -8.52 1.34
CA SER A 4 -63.08 -8.94 1.01
C SER A 4 -62.12 -7.91 1.60
N LEU A 5 -61.33 -8.30 2.62
CA LEU A 5 -60.18 -7.52 3.10
C LEU A 5 -58.96 -7.83 2.22
N GLY A 6 -58.59 -6.85 1.39
CA GLY A 6 -57.34 -6.90 0.65
C GLY A 6 -56.18 -6.54 1.55
N PHE A 7 -55.26 -7.49 1.79
CA PHE A 7 -53.96 -7.25 2.42
C PHE A 7 -52.97 -6.79 1.33
N SER A 8 -52.60 -5.52 1.37
CA SER A 8 -51.47 -5.01 0.55
C SER A 8 -50.18 -5.29 1.28
N VAL A 9 -49.38 -6.24 0.76
CA VAL A 9 -48.03 -6.45 1.22
C VAL A 9 -47.13 -5.44 0.50
N SER A 10 -46.71 -4.40 1.22
CA SER A 10 -45.68 -3.47 0.74
C SER A 10 -44.32 -4.21 0.76
N CYS A 11 -43.83 -4.63 -0.42
CA CYS A 11 -42.46 -5.05 -0.58
C CYS A 11 -41.55 -3.86 -0.33
N CYS A 12 -40.83 -3.88 0.78
CA CYS A 12 -39.71 -3.01 1.03
C CYS A 12 -38.60 -3.44 0.06
N GLU A 13 -38.43 -2.71 -1.05
CA GLU A 13 -37.25 -2.88 -1.90
C GLU A 13 -36.01 -2.56 -1.07
N LEU A 14 -35.23 -3.60 -0.75
CA LEU A 14 -33.87 -3.46 -0.27
C LEU A 14 -33.09 -2.76 -1.39
N GLN A 15 -32.87 -1.46 -1.22
CA GLN A 15 -31.89 -0.75 -2.05
C GLN A 15 -30.58 -1.49 -1.90
N GLY A 16 -30.15 -2.16 -2.97
CA GLY A 16 -28.88 -2.82 -3.06
C GLY A 16 -27.79 -1.81 -2.73
N ALA A 17 -26.91 -2.15 -1.81
CA ALA A 17 -25.68 -1.37 -1.59
C ALA A 17 -25.01 -1.18 -2.93
N ASP A 18 -24.57 0.05 -3.22
CA ASP A 18 -23.76 0.34 -4.40
C ASP A 18 -22.66 -0.70 -4.52
N PRO A 19 -22.43 -1.30 -5.71
CA PRO A 19 -21.37 -2.27 -5.87
C PRO A 19 -20.06 -1.61 -5.45
N SER A 20 -19.37 -2.21 -4.48
CA SER A 20 -18.03 -1.77 -4.08
C SER A 20 -17.20 -1.58 -5.34
N PRO A 21 -16.44 -0.47 -5.47
CA PRO A 21 -15.65 -0.23 -6.65
C PRO A 21 -14.76 -1.45 -6.89
N THR A 22 -14.74 -1.97 -8.10
CA THR A 22 -13.96 -3.17 -8.47
C THR A 22 -12.47 -2.97 -8.21
N HIS A 23 -12.02 -1.71 -8.08
CA HIS A 23 -10.65 -1.28 -7.80
C HIS A 23 -10.65 -0.22 -6.70
N PRO A 24 -10.53 -0.61 -5.42
CA PRO A 24 -10.48 0.35 -4.32
C PRO A 24 -9.20 1.21 -4.41
N ASN A 25 -9.29 2.48 -4.03
CA ASN A 25 -8.10 3.31 -3.89
C ASN A 25 -7.18 2.79 -2.77
N ILE A 26 -5.88 2.80 -3.02
CA ILE A 26 -4.86 2.32 -2.09
C ILE A 26 -3.94 3.49 -1.74
N LEU A 27 -3.88 3.82 -0.45
CA LEU A 27 -2.93 4.80 0.08
C LEU A 27 -1.84 4.04 0.84
N PHE A 28 -0.61 4.12 0.36
CA PHE A 28 0.56 3.58 1.02
C PHE A 28 1.40 4.71 1.63
N ILE A 29 1.59 4.70 2.95
CA ILE A 29 2.36 5.71 3.68
C ILE A 29 3.65 5.08 4.18
N ALA A 30 4.80 5.45 3.60
CA ALA A 30 6.12 5.00 4.02
C ALA A 30 6.78 6.07 4.90
N ILE A 31 7.03 5.74 6.16
CA ILE A 31 7.69 6.64 7.10
C ILE A 31 9.14 6.17 7.28
N ASP A 32 10.10 7.06 6.98
CA ASP A 32 11.53 6.78 7.12
C ASP A 32 11.94 6.83 8.59
N ASP A 33 12.83 5.94 9.00
CA ASP A 33 13.39 5.85 10.36
C ASP A 33 12.34 5.80 11.50
N LEU A 34 11.11 5.38 11.19
CA LEU A 34 10.11 5.20 12.22
C LEU A 34 10.45 3.98 13.08
N ARG A 35 10.73 4.23 14.34
CA ARG A 35 10.81 3.20 15.38
C ARG A 35 9.39 2.85 15.87
N PRO A 36 9.17 1.69 16.51
CA PRO A 36 7.85 1.34 17.07
C PRO A 36 7.53 2.19 18.31
N GLU A 37 7.76 3.49 18.24
CA GLU A 37 7.60 4.47 19.30
C GLU A 37 6.32 5.29 19.08
N LEU A 38 5.19 4.59 18.86
CA LEU A 38 3.87 5.19 18.74
C LEU A 38 2.98 4.71 19.91
N LYS A 39 1.96 5.47 20.24
CA LYS A 39 1.04 5.11 21.32
C LYS A 39 0.35 3.78 21.06
N CYS A 40 -0.03 3.48 19.83
CA CYS A 40 -0.59 2.18 19.43
C CYS A 40 0.35 0.99 19.64
N PHE A 41 1.65 1.24 19.87
CA PHE A 41 2.65 0.24 20.26
C PHE A 41 3.02 0.29 21.74
N GLY A 42 2.27 1.05 22.57
CA GLY A 42 2.45 1.09 24.03
C GLY A 42 3.39 2.19 24.52
N VAL A 43 3.70 3.19 23.68
CA VAL A 43 4.58 4.31 24.05
C VAL A 43 3.75 5.56 24.37
N ASP A 44 3.91 6.11 25.57
CA ASP A 44 3.06 7.21 26.07
C ASP A 44 3.59 8.63 25.78
N TYR A 45 4.90 8.76 25.51
CA TYR A 45 5.52 10.08 25.30
C TYR A 45 5.39 10.64 23.87
N ILE A 46 4.87 9.83 22.93
CA ILE A 46 4.60 10.25 21.56
C ILE A 46 3.12 10.55 21.36
N HIS A 47 2.83 11.71 20.78
CA HIS A 47 1.47 12.11 20.43
C HIS A 47 1.16 11.78 18.98
N SER A 48 0.45 10.68 18.75
CA SER A 48 0.16 10.13 17.41
C SER A 48 -1.33 9.81 17.18
N PRO A 49 -2.28 10.73 17.49
CA PRO A 49 -3.71 10.42 17.57
C PRO A 49 -4.31 9.92 16.27
N ASN A 50 -3.82 10.37 15.12
CA ASN A 50 -4.32 9.95 13.82
C ASN A 50 -3.88 8.52 13.47
N ILE A 51 -2.61 8.18 13.74
CA ILE A 51 -2.08 6.83 13.53
C ILE A 51 -2.73 5.87 14.54
N ASP A 52 -2.90 6.28 15.79
CA ASP A 52 -3.55 5.48 16.82
C ASP A 52 -5.00 5.16 16.45
N ARG A 53 -5.73 6.14 15.90
CA ARG A 53 -7.10 5.92 15.41
C ARG A 53 -7.13 4.96 14.23
N LEU A 54 -6.18 5.09 13.28
CA LEU A 54 -6.06 4.16 12.16
C LEU A 54 -5.75 2.75 12.66
N ALA A 55 -4.82 2.59 13.59
CA ALA A 55 -4.48 1.31 14.21
C ALA A 55 -5.69 0.67 14.92
N ALA A 56 -6.51 1.47 15.61
CA ALA A 56 -7.70 1.00 16.31
C ALA A 56 -8.83 0.55 15.36
N SER A 57 -8.90 1.12 14.15
CA SER A 57 -9.91 0.77 13.13
C SER A 57 -9.43 -0.29 12.15
N GLY A 58 -8.14 -0.60 12.15
CA GLY A 58 -7.50 -1.53 11.23
C GLY A 58 -6.83 -2.69 11.92
N ARG A 59 -5.72 -3.14 11.35
CA ARG A 59 -4.88 -4.20 11.91
C ARG A 59 -3.46 -3.68 12.15
N ALA A 60 -3.01 -3.65 13.39
CA ALA A 60 -1.65 -3.33 13.76
C ALA A 60 -0.82 -4.62 13.87
N PHE A 61 0.37 -4.62 13.25
CA PHE A 61 1.31 -5.74 13.30
C PHE A 61 2.47 -5.39 14.23
N HIS A 62 2.44 -5.91 15.46
CA HIS A 62 3.45 -5.62 16.47
C HIS A 62 4.79 -6.32 16.22
N ASN A 63 4.77 -7.43 15.49
CA ASN A 63 5.96 -8.24 15.18
C ASN A 63 6.22 -8.26 13.67
N HIS A 64 6.31 -7.09 13.05
CA HIS A 64 6.63 -6.94 11.65
C HIS A 64 8.05 -6.41 11.51
N TYR A 65 8.89 -7.13 10.74
CA TYR A 65 10.31 -6.85 10.60
C TYR A 65 10.66 -6.53 9.16
N VAL A 66 11.67 -5.68 8.99
CA VAL A 66 12.23 -5.38 7.67
C VAL A 66 13.28 -6.42 7.28
N ASN A 67 13.44 -6.66 5.98
CA ASN A 67 14.47 -7.60 5.48
C ASN A 67 15.89 -7.08 5.68
N ALA A 68 16.08 -5.78 5.65
CA ALA A 68 17.39 -5.16 5.82
C ALA A 68 17.27 -3.86 6.60
N PRO A 69 18.14 -3.57 7.57
CA PRO A 69 18.03 -2.42 8.47
C PRO A 69 18.61 -1.14 7.84
N THR A 70 18.41 -0.95 6.55
CA THR A 70 18.83 0.26 5.82
C THR A 70 17.71 0.71 4.89
N CYS A 71 17.51 2.02 4.75
CA CYS A 71 16.39 2.60 4.01
C CYS A 71 16.33 2.11 2.55
N GLY A 72 17.44 2.06 1.84
CA GLY A 72 17.49 1.64 0.44
C GLY A 72 17.12 0.16 0.26
N ALA A 73 17.74 -0.71 1.02
CA ALA A 73 17.50 -2.15 0.95
C ALA A 73 16.10 -2.53 1.44
N SER A 74 15.63 -1.92 2.53
CA SER A 74 14.27 -2.14 3.04
C SER A 74 13.22 -1.74 2.01
N ARG A 75 13.34 -0.55 1.39
CA ARG A 75 12.43 -0.05 0.36
C ARG A 75 12.49 -0.88 -0.91
N TYR A 76 13.68 -1.37 -1.28
CA TYR A 76 13.82 -2.30 -2.38
C TYR A 76 12.97 -3.57 -2.14
N SER A 77 13.18 -4.24 -1.02
CA SER A 77 12.43 -5.46 -0.69
C SER A 77 10.92 -5.21 -0.63
N LEU A 78 10.51 -4.09 -0.05
CA LEU A 78 9.10 -3.70 0.04
C LEU A 78 8.46 -3.49 -1.34
N LEU A 79 9.14 -2.75 -2.22
CA LEU A 79 8.59 -2.37 -3.52
C LEU A 79 8.74 -3.45 -4.60
N THR A 80 9.59 -4.43 -4.40
CA THR A 80 9.84 -5.50 -5.37
C THR A 80 9.31 -6.85 -4.92
N GLY A 81 9.07 -7.04 -3.62
CA GLY A 81 8.76 -8.35 -3.05
C GLY A 81 9.96 -9.30 -3.01
N ASP A 82 11.13 -8.86 -3.43
CA ASP A 82 12.32 -9.70 -3.44
C ASP A 82 12.95 -9.76 -2.05
N TYR A 83 13.21 -10.97 -1.58
CA TYR A 83 14.02 -11.20 -0.39
C TYR A 83 15.50 -11.16 -0.79
N TYR A 84 16.19 -10.10 -0.39
CA TYR A 84 17.61 -9.95 -0.67
C TYR A 84 18.40 -9.74 0.62
N PRO A 85 18.90 -10.81 1.25
CA PRO A 85 19.54 -10.75 2.57
C PRO A 85 20.83 -9.89 2.58
N GLU A 86 21.47 -9.76 1.43
CA GLU A 86 22.64 -8.91 1.24
C GLU A 86 22.30 -7.54 0.63
N ALA A 87 21.02 -7.18 0.58
CA ALA A 87 20.59 -5.96 -0.08
C ALA A 87 21.33 -4.75 0.47
N LYS A 88 22.19 -4.21 -0.35
CA LYS A 88 22.86 -2.94 -0.15
C LYS A 88 22.01 -1.84 -0.77
N ASN A 89 22.25 -0.61 -0.41
CA ASN A 89 21.55 0.53 -1.01
C ASN A 89 21.67 0.58 -2.55
N HIS A 90 22.66 -0.12 -3.11
CA HIS A 90 22.88 -0.23 -4.56
C HIS A 90 21.94 -1.21 -5.26
N ALA A 91 21.27 -2.10 -4.57
CA ALA A 91 20.40 -3.12 -5.20
C ALA A 91 19.31 -2.51 -6.10
N LEU A 92 18.83 -1.32 -5.78
CA LEU A 92 17.86 -0.58 -6.60
C LEU A 92 18.47 -0.11 -7.92
N PHE A 93 19.73 0.28 -7.93
CA PHE A 93 20.44 0.68 -9.15
C PHE A 93 20.72 -0.52 -10.05
N ASP A 94 21.14 -1.64 -9.46
CA ASP A 94 21.40 -2.87 -10.20
C ASP A 94 20.12 -3.39 -10.84
N ARG A 95 19.01 -3.33 -10.15
CA ARG A 95 17.71 -3.71 -10.72
C ARG A 95 17.26 -2.75 -11.81
N ALA A 96 17.41 -1.44 -11.62
CA ALA A 96 17.09 -0.46 -12.66
C ALA A 96 17.94 -0.67 -13.91
N LYS A 97 19.22 -1.01 -13.72
CA LYS A 97 20.12 -1.39 -14.80
C LYS A 97 19.63 -2.65 -15.52
N GLN A 98 19.32 -3.72 -14.81
CA GLN A 98 18.79 -4.97 -15.37
C GLN A 98 17.50 -4.72 -16.18
N LEU A 99 16.60 -3.90 -15.70
CA LEU A 99 15.38 -3.51 -16.43
C LEU A 99 15.68 -2.76 -17.71
N ASN A 100 16.68 -1.85 -17.69
CA ASN A 100 17.09 -1.08 -18.86
C ASN A 100 17.83 -1.95 -19.90
N GLU A 101 18.49 -3.00 -19.47
CA GLU A 101 19.20 -3.97 -20.32
C GLU A 101 18.27 -5.10 -20.85
N GLY A 102 16.97 -5.02 -20.62
CA GLY A 102 15.99 -6.00 -21.08
C GLY A 102 15.97 -7.30 -20.26
N GLY A 103 16.51 -7.28 -19.05
CA GLY A 103 16.44 -8.40 -18.11
C GLY A 103 15.02 -8.71 -17.67
N ILE A 104 14.72 -9.99 -17.47
CA ILE A 104 13.45 -10.46 -16.91
C ILE A 104 13.52 -10.26 -15.39
N VAL A 105 12.75 -9.31 -14.89
CA VAL A 105 12.59 -9.07 -13.46
C VAL A 105 11.11 -8.98 -13.14
N ASN A 106 10.71 -9.41 -11.96
CA ASN A 106 9.34 -9.25 -11.50
C ASN A 106 8.96 -7.76 -11.50
N PRO A 107 7.72 -7.40 -11.85
CA PRO A 107 7.28 -6.02 -11.78
C PRO A 107 7.36 -5.51 -10.34
N SER A 108 7.73 -4.25 -10.16
CA SER A 108 7.63 -3.61 -8.86
C SER A 108 6.17 -3.44 -8.45
N LEU A 109 5.92 -3.20 -7.17
CA LEU A 109 4.57 -2.95 -6.64
C LEU A 109 3.80 -1.89 -7.47
N PRO A 110 4.34 -0.68 -7.74
CA PRO A 110 3.64 0.28 -8.59
C PRO A 110 3.44 -0.21 -10.03
N ALA A 111 4.45 -0.87 -10.62
CA ALA A 111 4.31 -1.41 -11.97
C ALA A 111 3.24 -2.50 -12.04
N TRP A 112 3.11 -3.33 -11.01
CA TRP A 112 2.06 -4.33 -10.90
C TRP A 112 0.67 -3.68 -10.88
N PHE A 113 0.47 -2.67 -10.05
CA PHE A 113 -0.81 -1.96 -9.98
C PHE A 113 -1.17 -1.28 -11.30
N ARG A 114 -0.21 -0.65 -11.99
CA ARG A 114 -0.43 -0.07 -13.32
C ARG A 114 -0.88 -1.11 -14.34
N GLN A 115 -0.26 -2.28 -14.37
CA GLN A 115 -0.63 -3.39 -15.25
C GLN A 115 -2.07 -3.88 -14.99
N HIS A 116 -2.60 -3.60 -13.80
CA HIS A 116 -3.96 -3.96 -13.39
C HIS A 116 -4.93 -2.78 -13.38
N GLY A 117 -4.65 -1.72 -14.15
CA GLY A 117 -5.57 -0.62 -14.38
C GLY A 117 -5.59 0.47 -13.31
N TYR A 118 -4.61 0.49 -12.41
CA TYR A 118 -4.46 1.58 -11.44
C TYR A 118 -3.60 2.71 -12.01
N THR A 119 -3.91 3.95 -11.62
CA THR A 119 -2.98 5.08 -11.73
C THR A 119 -2.13 5.12 -10.46
N THR A 120 -0.81 5.16 -10.62
CA THR A 120 0.14 5.12 -9.51
C THR A 120 0.88 6.43 -9.35
N LEU A 121 0.79 7.02 -8.16
CA LEU A 121 1.40 8.29 -7.82
C LEU A 121 2.43 8.09 -6.72
N SER A 122 3.54 8.83 -6.78
CA SER A 122 4.57 8.83 -5.74
C SER A 122 4.83 10.25 -5.26
N ILE A 123 4.80 10.46 -3.96
CA ILE A 123 5.07 11.77 -3.35
C ILE A 123 6.15 11.61 -2.29
N GLY A 124 7.24 12.36 -2.41
CA GLY A 124 8.34 12.34 -1.46
C GLY A 124 9.19 11.04 -1.53
N LYS A 125 9.78 10.63 -0.41
CA LYS A 125 10.73 9.51 -0.34
C LYS A 125 10.01 8.16 -0.28
N VAL A 126 9.54 7.64 -1.39
CA VAL A 126 9.00 6.27 -1.48
C VAL A 126 10.08 5.27 -1.88
N SER A 127 10.90 5.57 -2.88
CA SER A 127 12.14 4.85 -3.18
C SER A 127 13.35 5.56 -2.55
N HIS A 128 14.49 4.84 -2.43
CA HIS A 128 15.70 5.42 -1.87
C HIS A 128 16.33 6.48 -2.78
N HIS A 129 16.19 6.31 -4.08
CA HIS A 129 16.73 7.22 -5.08
C HIS A 129 15.66 7.53 -6.14
N PRO A 130 15.51 8.77 -6.59
CA PRO A 130 14.52 9.17 -7.59
C PRO A 130 14.59 8.35 -8.89
N GLY A 131 15.79 7.93 -9.30
CA GLY A 131 16.01 7.03 -10.43
C GLY A 131 15.92 5.53 -10.11
N GLY A 132 15.81 5.15 -8.85
CA GLY A 132 16.02 3.75 -8.34
C GLY A 132 14.82 2.94 -8.62
N LEU A 133 13.75 2.88 -8.72
CA LEU A 133 12.63 2.16 -9.32
C LEU A 133 11.98 3.01 -10.42
N GLY A 134 12.73 4.03 -10.84
CA GLY A 134 12.59 4.87 -11.99
C GLY A 134 11.21 5.44 -12.25
N GLY A 135 11.15 6.65 -12.78
CA GLY A 135 9.92 7.27 -13.22
C GLY A 135 9.06 6.45 -14.20
N LYS A 136 9.60 5.32 -14.71
CA LYS A 136 8.86 4.37 -15.53
C LYS A 136 7.94 3.44 -14.72
N ASN A 137 8.10 3.35 -13.41
CA ASN A 137 7.27 2.52 -12.55
C ASN A 137 6.06 3.27 -11.98
N TRP A 138 6.07 4.57 -12.02
CA TRP A 138 5.00 5.46 -11.56
C TRP A 138 4.41 6.23 -12.73
N ASP A 139 3.14 6.55 -12.66
CA ASP A 139 2.50 7.44 -13.66
C ASP A 139 2.88 8.90 -13.41
N ASP A 140 3.02 9.26 -12.14
CA ASP A 140 3.52 10.58 -11.71
C ASP A 140 4.52 10.40 -10.57
N PRO A 141 5.81 10.40 -10.85
CA PRO A 141 6.86 10.39 -9.85
C PRO A 141 7.22 11.83 -9.47
N SER A 142 6.70 12.33 -8.37
CA SER A 142 7.06 13.65 -7.81
C SER A 142 8.20 13.56 -6.79
#